data_16372c888e73cbfd17e78dfade272abb
#
_entry.id   16372c888e73cbfd17e78dfade272abb
#
_cell.length_a   1.000
_cell.length_b   1.000
_cell.length_c   1.000
_cell.angle_alpha   90.00
_cell.angle_beta   90.00
_cell.angle_gamma   90.00
#
_symmetry.space_group_name_H-M   'P 1'
#
loop_
_entity.id
_entity.type
_entity.pdbx_description
1 polymer ?
#
loop_
_entity_poly.entity_id
_entity_poly.type
_entity_poly.pdbx_seq_one_letter_code
_entity_poly.pdbx_strand_id
1 'polypeptide(L)'
;MPKIVDHDRVRQELADQAAVLFSKHGFSGLGMRSIAEALSISKSALYHYFPTKQALFEAATEAATRFEPEQAVAKQAGTAAERLMAFAAEVEPAFEGELVLLIDYLRGKSEQEKQDDKAMKIANERFKSVIAQWYDGDDADIMRCLMYGVLLSRYLEGSEVSFEQVSNWLKNHDLAGSKTN
;
A
#
# COMPACT_ATOMS: atom_id res chain seq x y z
N MET A 1 5.52 -19.87 -35.22
CA MET A 1 4.34 -19.09 -34.79
C MET A 1 4.84 -17.91 -33.96
N PRO A 2 4.46 -16.68 -34.23
CA PRO A 2 4.80 -15.55 -33.37
C PRO A 2 4.17 -15.79 -32.01
N LYS A 3 4.99 -15.69 -30.95
CA LYS A 3 4.52 -15.77 -29.58
C LYS A 3 3.67 -14.53 -29.34
N ILE A 4 2.35 -14.71 -29.16
CA ILE A 4 1.47 -13.59 -28.76
C ILE A 4 1.99 -13.14 -27.40
N VAL A 5 2.62 -11.97 -27.35
CA VAL A 5 3.07 -11.36 -26.11
C VAL A 5 1.82 -10.78 -25.46
N ASP A 6 1.47 -11.30 -24.29
CA ASP A 6 0.43 -10.73 -23.45
C ASP A 6 0.99 -9.44 -22.83
N HIS A 7 0.68 -8.32 -23.48
CA HIS A 7 1.17 -7.00 -23.07
C HIS A 7 0.73 -6.60 -21.65
N ASP A 8 -0.47 -6.99 -21.24
CA ASP A 8 -0.99 -6.65 -19.92
C ASP A 8 -0.24 -7.46 -18.85
N ARG A 9 0.00 -8.74 -19.09
CA ARG A 9 0.79 -9.57 -18.19
C ARG A 9 2.22 -9.06 -18.04
N VAL A 10 2.89 -8.73 -19.15
CA VAL A 10 4.26 -8.18 -19.11
C VAL A 10 4.28 -6.86 -18.35
N ARG A 11 3.31 -5.97 -18.60
CA ARG A 11 3.20 -4.69 -17.91
C ARG A 11 3.04 -4.89 -16.39
N GLN A 12 2.25 -5.87 -16.00
CA GLN A 12 2.05 -6.21 -14.59
C GLN A 12 3.31 -6.78 -13.95
N GLU A 13 3.98 -7.74 -14.59
CA GLU A 13 5.26 -8.31 -14.11
C GLU A 13 6.34 -7.21 -13.93
N LEU A 14 6.41 -6.24 -14.83
CA LEU A 14 7.31 -5.10 -14.72
C LEU A 14 6.94 -4.16 -13.55
N ALA A 15 5.65 -3.94 -13.32
CA ALA A 15 5.17 -3.14 -12.19
C ALA A 15 5.47 -3.82 -10.84
N ASP A 16 5.27 -5.13 -10.73
CA ASP A 16 5.58 -5.93 -9.53
C ASP A 16 7.08 -5.85 -9.19
N GLN A 17 7.95 -6.02 -10.20
CA GLN A 17 9.40 -5.90 -10.00
C GLN A 17 9.84 -4.46 -9.69
N ALA A 18 9.21 -3.46 -10.31
CA ALA A 18 9.48 -2.06 -10.04
C ALA A 18 9.09 -1.66 -8.61
N ALA A 19 8.01 -2.23 -8.05
CA ALA A 19 7.62 -2.00 -6.67
C ALA A 19 8.75 -2.40 -5.70
N VAL A 20 9.38 -3.54 -5.91
CA VAL A 20 10.54 -4.00 -5.13
C VAL A 20 11.73 -3.06 -5.27
N LEU A 21 11.99 -2.56 -6.48
CA LEU A 21 13.09 -1.62 -6.71
C LEU A 21 12.85 -0.28 -6.02
N PHE A 22 11.64 0.26 -6.10
CA PHE A 22 11.28 1.51 -5.43
C PHE A 22 11.34 1.37 -3.90
N SER A 23 10.83 0.29 -3.34
CA SER A 23 10.90 0.02 -1.91
C SER A 23 12.35 -0.05 -1.41
N LYS A 24 13.26 -0.62 -2.22
CA LYS A 24 14.67 -0.79 -1.83
C LYS A 24 15.52 0.47 -2.02
N HIS A 25 15.27 1.27 -3.06
CA HIS A 25 16.15 2.36 -3.49
C HIS A 25 15.52 3.75 -3.43
N GLY A 26 14.25 3.85 -3.03
CA GLY A 26 13.47 5.09 -3.07
C GLY A 26 13.03 5.48 -4.47
N PHE A 27 12.12 6.46 -4.53
CA PHE A 27 11.70 7.04 -5.81
C PHE A 27 12.79 7.92 -6.42
N SER A 28 13.38 8.85 -5.62
CA SER A 28 14.35 9.83 -6.10
C SER A 28 15.67 9.21 -6.55
N GLY A 29 16.10 8.12 -5.90
CA GLY A 29 17.35 7.42 -6.20
C GLY A 29 17.39 6.66 -7.52
N LEU A 30 16.24 6.44 -8.16
CA LEU A 30 16.13 5.64 -9.38
C LEU A 30 15.83 6.51 -10.61
N GLY A 31 16.55 6.27 -11.70
CA GLY A 31 16.24 6.78 -13.05
C GLY A 31 15.66 5.69 -13.94
N MET A 32 14.89 6.07 -14.99
CA MET A 32 14.31 5.10 -15.95
C MET A 32 15.36 4.19 -16.61
N ARG A 33 16.60 4.67 -16.77
CA ARG A 33 17.69 3.86 -17.31
C ARG A 33 18.14 2.78 -16.33
N SER A 34 18.40 3.15 -15.07
CA SER A 34 18.81 2.19 -14.03
C SER A 34 17.71 1.18 -13.72
N ILE A 35 16.44 1.60 -13.77
CA ILE A 35 15.29 0.68 -13.64
C ILE A 35 15.28 -0.32 -14.81
N ALA A 36 15.42 0.13 -16.05
CA ALA A 36 15.43 -0.78 -17.21
C ALA A 36 16.59 -1.80 -17.12
N GLU A 37 17.77 -1.36 -16.71
CA GLU A 37 18.94 -2.23 -16.48
C GLU A 37 18.65 -3.26 -15.38
N ALA A 38 18.06 -2.84 -14.26
CA ALA A 38 17.70 -3.74 -13.15
C ALA A 38 16.63 -4.76 -13.54
N LEU A 39 15.65 -4.35 -14.37
CA LEU A 39 14.60 -5.21 -14.91
C LEU A 39 15.06 -6.07 -16.11
N SER A 40 16.31 -5.96 -16.53
CA SER A 40 16.88 -6.69 -17.67
C SER A 40 16.14 -6.47 -19.00
N ILE A 41 15.62 -5.27 -19.21
CA ILE A 41 14.95 -4.87 -20.46
C ILE A 41 15.60 -3.64 -21.07
N SER A 42 15.35 -3.40 -22.37
CA SER A 42 15.82 -2.17 -23.00
C SER A 42 15.07 -0.94 -22.47
N LYS A 43 15.75 0.22 -22.45
CA LYS A 43 15.13 1.50 -22.09
C LYS A 43 13.91 1.79 -22.97
N SER A 44 13.97 1.51 -24.27
CA SER A 44 12.85 1.71 -25.20
C SER A 44 11.67 0.80 -24.87
N ALA A 45 11.92 -0.45 -24.47
CA ALA A 45 10.86 -1.36 -24.03
C ALA A 45 10.19 -0.85 -22.76
N LEU A 46 10.96 -0.37 -21.76
CA LEU A 46 10.37 0.19 -20.55
C LEU A 46 9.50 1.42 -20.86
N TYR A 47 9.97 2.34 -21.71
CA TYR A 47 9.18 3.52 -22.10
C TYR A 47 7.93 3.17 -22.94
N HIS A 48 7.94 2.04 -23.61
CA HIS A 48 6.75 1.53 -24.31
C HIS A 48 5.62 1.18 -23.32
N TYR A 49 5.95 0.56 -22.18
CA TYR A 49 4.97 0.21 -21.15
C TYR A 49 4.66 1.38 -20.19
N PHE A 50 5.65 2.19 -19.88
CA PHE A 50 5.57 3.28 -18.92
C PHE A 50 6.24 4.54 -19.45
N PRO A 51 5.47 5.49 -20.00
CA PRO A 51 6.02 6.70 -20.62
C PRO A 51 6.84 7.58 -19.68
N THR A 52 6.59 7.50 -18.39
CA THR A 52 7.26 8.28 -17.34
C THR A 52 7.58 7.42 -16.12
N LYS A 53 8.54 7.87 -15.30
CA LYS A 53 8.82 7.24 -14.00
C LYS A 53 7.60 7.31 -13.07
N GLN A 54 6.84 8.39 -13.16
CA GLN A 54 5.58 8.56 -12.44
C GLN A 54 4.56 7.47 -12.81
N ALA A 55 4.35 7.21 -14.11
CA ALA A 55 3.43 6.16 -14.57
C ALA A 55 3.87 4.75 -14.14
N LEU A 56 5.17 4.50 -14.09
CA LEU A 56 5.72 3.26 -13.55
C LEU A 56 5.49 3.16 -12.04
N PHE A 57 5.68 4.27 -11.31
CA PHE A 57 5.46 4.31 -9.86
C PHE A 57 3.98 4.10 -9.50
N GLU A 58 3.05 4.71 -10.23
CA GLU A 58 1.61 4.49 -10.08
C GLU A 58 1.25 3.00 -10.27
N ALA A 59 1.78 2.36 -11.31
CA ALA A 59 1.55 0.94 -11.54
C ALA A 59 2.23 0.05 -10.48
N ALA A 60 3.41 0.41 -10.01
CA ALA A 60 4.11 -0.26 -8.92
C ALA A 60 3.35 -0.13 -7.59
N THR A 61 2.76 1.03 -7.32
CA THR A 61 1.90 1.24 -6.14
C THR A 61 0.65 0.36 -6.21
N GLU A 62 0.01 0.30 -7.38
CA GLU A 62 -1.14 -0.59 -7.60
C GLU A 62 -0.76 -2.06 -7.38
N ALA A 63 0.42 -2.48 -7.83
CA ALA A 63 0.93 -3.83 -7.61
C ALA A 63 1.22 -4.11 -6.13
N ALA A 64 1.93 -3.22 -5.46
CA ALA A 64 2.31 -3.36 -4.04
C ALA A 64 1.10 -3.34 -3.10
N THR A 65 0.05 -2.59 -3.45
CA THR A 65 -1.19 -2.50 -2.65
C THR A 65 -2.28 -3.47 -3.09
N ARG A 66 -1.93 -4.47 -3.90
CA ARG A 66 -2.84 -5.54 -4.31
C ARG A 66 -2.98 -6.55 -3.17
N PHE A 67 -3.81 -6.20 -2.20
CA PHE A 67 -4.21 -7.15 -1.17
C PHE A 67 -5.25 -8.10 -1.76
N GLU A 68 -5.05 -9.39 -1.58
CA GLU A 68 -6.09 -10.40 -1.86
C GLU A 68 -7.01 -10.45 -0.64
N PRO A 69 -8.18 -9.77 -0.67
CA PRO A 69 -9.07 -9.67 0.52
C PRO A 69 -9.51 -11.05 1.03
N GLU A 70 -9.46 -12.07 0.16
CA GLU A 70 -9.91 -13.42 0.48
C GLU A 70 -8.87 -14.25 1.23
N GLN A 71 -7.61 -13.86 1.24
CA GLN A 71 -6.53 -14.72 1.76
C GLN A 71 -6.06 -14.35 3.17
N ALA A 72 -5.98 -13.08 3.53
CA ALA A 72 -5.24 -12.70 4.71
C ALA A 72 -6.09 -12.52 5.99
N VAL A 73 -7.07 -11.67 6.02
CA VAL A 73 -7.74 -11.28 7.28
C VAL A 73 -9.24 -11.52 7.27
N ALA A 74 -9.89 -11.53 6.10
CA ALA A 74 -11.34 -11.66 5.97
C ALA A 74 -11.89 -13.00 6.49
N LYS A 75 -11.03 -14.03 6.61
CA LYS A 75 -11.39 -15.36 7.14
C LYS A 75 -11.16 -15.53 8.63
N GLN A 76 -10.58 -14.55 9.31
CA GLN A 76 -10.41 -14.64 10.75
C GLN A 76 -11.74 -14.38 11.45
N ALA A 77 -12.17 -15.32 12.31
CA ALA A 77 -13.28 -15.08 13.23
C ALA A 77 -12.88 -13.94 14.19
N GLY A 78 -13.82 -13.04 14.49
CA GLY A 78 -13.56 -11.96 15.42
C GLY A 78 -14.34 -10.69 15.10
N THR A 79 -14.21 -9.70 15.97
CA THR A 79 -14.79 -8.37 15.80
C THR A 79 -14.06 -7.58 14.70
N ALA A 80 -14.69 -6.53 14.18
CA ALA A 80 -14.07 -5.62 13.23
C ALA A 80 -12.75 -5.02 13.76
N ALA A 81 -12.70 -4.69 15.06
CA ALA A 81 -11.49 -4.20 15.73
C ALA A 81 -10.34 -5.23 15.72
N GLU A 82 -10.64 -6.51 15.95
CA GLU A 82 -9.63 -7.58 15.89
C GLU A 82 -9.12 -7.77 14.47
N ARG A 83 -10.00 -7.74 13.48
CA ARG A 83 -9.63 -7.83 12.06
C ARG A 83 -8.78 -6.64 11.60
N LEU A 84 -9.14 -5.42 12.02
CA LEU A 84 -8.35 -4.21 11.72
C LEU A 84 -6.92 -4.32 12.28
N MET A 85 -6.78 -4.78 13.51
CA MET A 85 -5.47 -4.91 14.15
C MET A 85 -4.67 -6.10 13.60
N ALA A 86 -5.33 -7.18 13.18
CA ALA A 86 -4.69 -8.27 12.47
C ALA A 86 -4.18 -7.82 11.10
N PHE A 87 -4.95 -7.00 10.38
CA PHE A 87 -4.50 -6.39 9.12
C PHE A 87 -3.32 -5.42 9.34
N ALA A 88 -3.35 -4.60 10.39
CA ALA A 88 -2.22 -3.78 10.76
C ALA A 88 -0.93 -4.60 11.02
N ALA A 89 -1.06 -5.73 11.72
CA ALA A 89 0.06 -6.63 11.98
C ALA A 89 0.61 -7.29 10.70
N GLU A 90 -0.23 -7.53 9.70
CA GLU A 90 0.20 -8.04 8.39
C GLU A 90 0.96 -6.99 7.58
N VAL A 91 0.54 -5.73 7.66
CA VAL A 91 1.18 -4.60 6.96
C VAL A 91 2.49 -4.16 7.64
N GLU A 92 2.59 -4.31 8.96
CA GLU A 92 3.71 -3.80 9.77
C GLU A 92 5.10 -4.14 9.23
N PRO A 93 5.42 -5.36 8.75
CA PRO A 93 6.76 -5.70 8.26
C PRO A 93 7.23 -4.89 7.04
N ALA A 94 6.29 -4.40 6.21
CA ALA A 94 6.59 -3.58 5.04
C ALA A 94 6.51 -2.07 5.34
N PHE A 95 5.89 -1.69 6.46
CA PHE A 95 5.50 -0.30 6.76
C PHE A 95 6.68 0.68 6.77
N GLU A 96 7.83 0.30 7.36
CA GLU A 96 9.02 1.14 7.39
C GLU A 96 9.48 1.52 5.97
N GLY A 97 9.67 0.52 5.12
CA GLY A 97 10.11 0.74 3.74
C GLY A 97 9.11 1.58 2.94
N GLU A 98 7.81 1.34 3.12
CA GLU A 98 6.74 2.10 2.48
C GLU A 98 6.72 3.55 2.98
N LEU A 99 6.85 3.79 4.28
CA LEU A 99 6.87 5.13 4.86
C LEU A 99 8.04 5.95 4.32
N VAL A 100 9.25 5.38 4.30
CA VAL A 100 10.46 6.04 3.78
C VAL A 100 10.29 6.36 2.29
N LEU A 101 9.76 5.41 1.50
CA LEU A 101 9.47 5.60 0.09
C LEU A 101 8.45 6.72 -0.14
N LEU A 102 7.37 6.76 0.64
CA LEU A 102 6.35 7.79 0.54
C LEU A 102 6.89 9.19 0.89
N ILE A 103 7.68 9.31 1.95
CA ILE A 103 8.31 10.57 2.32
C ILE A 103 9.24 11.05 1.19
N ASP A 104 10.06 10.18 0.61
CA ASP A 104 10.92 10.52 -0.52
C ASP A 104 10.12 10.92 -1.76
N TYR A 105 9.08 10.16 -2.10
CA TYR A 105 8.21 10.42 -3.24
C TYR A 105 7.43 11.74 -3.14
N LEU A 106 6.93 12.07 -1.94
CA LEU A 106 6.14 13.27 -1.69
C LEU A 106 7.00 14.51 -1.41
N ARG A 107 8.31 14.34 -1.27
CA ARG A 107 9.22 15.45 -0.98
C ARG A 107 9.14 16.52 -2.07
N GLY A 108 8.92 17.75 -1.64
CA GLY A 108 8.85 18.92 -2.52
C GLY A 108 7.53 19.10 -3.26
N LYS A 109 6.56 18.19 -3.12
CA LYS A 109 5.20 18.39 -3.64
C LYS A 109 4.43 19.36 -2.74
N SER A 110 3.68 20.27 -3.34
CA SER A 110 2.71 21.14 -2.66
C SER A 110 1.55 20.30 -2.11
N GLU A 111 0.76 20.88 -1.20
CA GLU A 111 -0.43 20.19 -0.65
C GLU A 111 -1.43 19.80 -1.74
N GLN A 112 -1.64 20.66 -2.74
CA GLN A 112 -2.52 20.36 -3.86
C GLN A 112 -1.99 19.19 -4.71
N GLU A 113 -0.69 19.16 -5.00
CA GLU A 113 -0.07 18.04 -5.74
C GLU A 113 -0.14 16.72 -4.98
N LYS A 114 -0.07 16.73 -3.64
CA LYS A 114 -0.26 15.54 -2.81
C LYS A 114 -1.70 15.06 -2.84
N GLN A 115 -2.67 15.99 -2.74
CA GLN A 115 -4.10 15.66 -2.80
C GLN A 115 -4.52 15.08 -4.15
N ASP A 116 -3.92 15.56 -5.24
CA ASP A 116 -4.23 15.11 -6.60
C ASP A 116 -3.38 13.93 -7.06
N ASP A 117 -2.44 13.47 -6.23
CA ASP A 117 -1.51 12.41 -6.59
C ASP A 117 -2.21 11.06 -6.78
N LYS A 118 -2.01 10.49 -7.97
CA LYS A 118 -2.68 9.25 -8.35
C LYS A 118 -2.18 8.03 -7.57
N ALA A 119 -0.86 7.94 -7.31
CA ALA A 119 -0.31 6.83 -6.56
C ALA A 119 -0.86 6.83 -5.13
N MET A 120 -0.98 8.02 -4.51
CA MET A 120 -1.58 8.17 -3.18
C MET A 120 -3.06 7.81 -3.18
N LYS A 121 -3.81 8.24 -4.20
CA LYS A 121 -5.23 7.87 -4.34
C LYS A 121 -5.38 6.36 -4.47
N ILE A 122 -4.59 5.69 -5.31
CA ILE A 122 -4.60 4.23 -5.48
C ILE A 122 -4.35 3.53 -4.13
N ALA A 123 -3.27 3.91 -3.42
CA ALA A 123 -2.94 3.31 -2.13
C ALA A 123 -4.07 3.52 -1.10
N ASN A 124 -4.54 4.76 -0.93
CA ASN A 124 -5.59 5.08 0.02
C ASN A 124 -6.89 4.33 -0.25
N GLU A 125 -7.34 4.27 -1.51
CA GLU A 125 -8.56 3.55 -1.89
C GLU A 125 -8.43 2.03 -1.66
N ARG A 126 -7.25 1.45 -1.87
CA ARG A 126 -7.00 0.04 -1.59
C ARG A 126 -7.10 -0.27 -0.10
N PHE A 127 -6.41 0.48 0.75
CA PHE A 127 -6.51 0.32 2.20
C PHE A 127 -7.94 0.54 2.69
N LYS A 128 -8.60 1.61 2.21
CA LYS A 128 -9.99 1.89 2.52
C LYS A 128 -10.91 0.74 2.13
N SER A 129 -10.74 0.14 0.95
CA SER A 129 -11.58 -0.96 0.46
C SER A 129 -11.47 -2.22 1.33
N VAL A 130 -10.30 -2.51 1.89
CA VAL A 130 -10.12 -3.60 2.83
C VAL A 130 -10.85 -3.30 4.16
N ILE A 131 -10.63 -2.12 4.71
CA ILE A 131 -11.22 -1.71 5.99
C ILE A 131 -12.75 -1.57 5.88
N ALA A 132 -13.26 -1.15 4.72
CA ALA A 132 -14.69 -1.04 4.44
C ALA A 132 -15.44 -2.39 4.45
N GLN A 133 -14.74 -3.52 4.50
CA GLN A 133 -15.37 -4.81 4.76
C GLN A 133 -15.86 -4.94 6.21
N TRP A 134 -15.31 -4.16 7.14
CA TRP A 134 -15.59 -4.25 8.58
C TRP A 134 -16.22 -2.98 9.16
N TYR A 135 -16.01 -1.83 8.52
CA TYR A 135 -16.51 -0.52 8.94
C TYR A 135 -17.24 0.16 7.79
N ASP A 136 -18.25 0.97 8.08
CA ASP A 136 -19.05 1.65 7.06
C ASP A 136 -18.62 3.10 6.86
N GLY A 137 -18.78 3.60 5.63
CA GLY A 137 -18.70 5.02 5.31
C GLY A 137 -17.47 5.74 5.84
N ASP A 138 -17.71 6.81 6.60
CA ASP A 138 -16.66 7.66 7.16
C ASP A 138 -15.84 6.94 8.24
N ASP A 139 -16.41 5.93 8.89
CA ASP A 139 -15.71 5.14 9.91
C ASP A 139 -14.52 4.39 9.30
N ALA A 140 -14.64 3.91 8.06
CA ALA A 140 -13.52 3.25 7.38
C ALA A 140 -12.32 4.19 7.16
N ASP A 141 -12.56 5.48 6.88
CA ASP A 141 -11.48 6.48 6.76
C ASP A 141 -10.84 6.79 8.12
N ILE A 142 -11.66 6.91 9.18
CA ILE A 142 -11.17 7.11 10.54
C ILE A 142 -10.33 5.91 10.99
N MET A 143 -10.81 4.69 10.75
CA MET A 143 -10.10 3.47 11.12
C MET A 143 -8.80 3.29 10.33
N ARG A 144 -8.75 3.70 9.06
CA ARG A 144 -7.51 3.75 8.29
C ARG A 144 -6.51 4.73 8.91
N CYS A 145 -6.94 5.93 9.30
CA CYS A 145 -6.07 6.90 9.98
C CYS A 145 -5.57 6.36 11.32
N LEU A 146 -6.42 5.70 12.09
CA LEU A 146 -6.04 5.05 13.35
C LEU A 146 -5.01 3.95 13.13
N MET A 147 -5.21 3.10 12.15
CA MET A 147 -4.26 2.03 11.79
C MET A 147 -2.88 2.61 11.44
N TYR A 148 -2.83 3.65 10.60
CA TYR A 148 -1.57 4.32 10.28
C TYR A 148 -0.92 4.96 11.51
N GLY A 149 -1.71 5.57 12.39
CA GLY A 149 -1.23 6.14 13.66
C GLY A 149 -0.60 5.09 14.56
N VAL A 150 -1.23 3.92 14.68
CA VAL A 150 -0.68 2.79 15.45
C VAL A 150 0.63 2.29 14.84
N LEU A 151 0.67 2.06 13.52
CA LEU A 151 1.88 1.61 12.83
C LEU A 151 3.02 2.63 12.95
N LEU A 152 2.71 3.93 12.80
CA LEU A 152 3.71 4.99 12.95
C LEU A 152 4.24 5.09 14.39
N SER A 153 3.37 5.04 15.40
CA SER A 153 3.79 5.04 16.81
C SER A 153 4.71 3.86 17.12
N ARG A 154 4.34 2.66 16.66
CA ARG A 154 5.14 1.44 16.83
C ARG A 154 6.50 1.53 16.13
N TYR A 155 6.56 2.16 14.96
CA TYR A 155 7.82 2.41 14.25
C TYR A 155 8.73 3.40 14.99
N LEU A 156 8.16 4.50 15.54
CA LEU A 156 8.93 5.58 16.17
C LEU A 156 9.36 5.26 17.61
N GLU A 157 8.51 4.56 18.37
CA GLU A 157 8.63 4.38 19.83
C GLU A 157 8.89 2.92 20.20
N GLY A 158 8.88 2.02 19.22
CA GLY A 158 8.90 0.59 19.46
C GLY A 158 7.50 0.02 19.74
N SER A 159 7.46 -1.27 20.01
CA SER A 159 6.20 -2.02 20.09
C SER A 159 5.60 -2.03 21.52
N GLU A 160 5.63 -0.91 22.24
CA GLU A 160 5.10 -0.83 23.61
C GLU A 160 3.58 -1.04 23.65
N VAL A 161 2.86 -0.48 22.66
CA VAL A 161 1.40 -0.70 22.53
C VAL A 161 1.14 -1.88 21.60
N SER A 162 0.57 -2.96 22.13
CA SER A 162 0.26 -4.14 21.31
C SER A 162 -1.02 -3.93 20.48
N PHE A 163 -1.12 -4.63 19.36
CA PHE A 163 -2.35 -4.65 18.54
C PHE A 163 -3.56 -5.16 19.33
N GLU A 164 -3.35 -6.10 20.26
CA GLU A 164 -4.39 -6.61 21.14
C GLU A 164 -4.92 -5.52 22.10
N GLN A 165 -4.04 -4.70 22.66
CA GLN A 165 -4.43 -3.58 23.51
C GLN A 165 -5.28 -2.57 22.75
N VAL A 166 -4.90 -2.21 21.51
CA VAL A 166 -5.67 -1.30 20.65
C VAL A 166 -7.03 -1.92 20.32
N SER A 167 -7.07 -3.18 19.93
CA SER A 167 -8.31 -3.90 19.63
C SER A 167 -9.26 -3.93 20.84
N ASN A 168 -8.75 -4.23 22.02
CA ASN A 168 -9.54 -4.25 23.25
C ASN A 168 -10.05 -2.85 23.62
N TRP A 169 -9.23 -1.82 23.41
CA TRP A 169 -9.66 -0.44 23.63
C TRP A 169 -10.82 -0.05 22.69
N LEU A 170 -10.71 -0.36 21.39
CA LEU A 170 -11.76 -0.11 20.41
C LEU A 170 -13.07 -0.80 20.77
N LYS A 171 -13.03 -2.07 21.22
CA LYS A 171 -14.21 -2.83 21.65
C LYS A 171 -14.90 -2.19 22.85
N ASN A 172 -14.12 -1.72 23.81
CA ASN A 172 -14.65 -1.13 25.06
C ASN A 172 -15.26 0.28 24.86
N HIS A 173 -15.01 0.92 23.70
CA HIS A 173 -15.51 2.26 23.39
C HIS A 173 -16.56 2.26 22.27
N ASP A 174 -17.23 1.13 22.06
CA ASP A 174 -18.23 0.94 20.97
C ASP A 174 -17.74 1.26 19.55
N LEU A 175 -16.42 1.23 19.36
CA LEU A 175 -15.77 1.42 18.05
C LEU A 175 -15.46 0.07 17.39
N ALA A 176 -16.14 -0.98 17.82
CA ALA A 176 -15.86 -2.35 17.38
C ALA A 176 -16.36 -2.67 15.95
N GLY A 177 -17.02 -1.70 15.29
CA GLY A 177 -17.62 -1.87 13.96
C GLY A 177 -18.98 -2.53 13.99
N SER A 178 -19.88 -2.07 13.11
CA SER A 178 -21.29 -2.48 13.07
C SER A 178 -21.61 -3.64 12.12
N LYS A 179 -20.65 -4.11 11.33
CA LYS A 179 -20.89 -5.25 10.43
C LYS A 179 -20.75 -6.56 11.19
N THR A 180 -21.86 -6.99 11.76
CA THR A 180 -22.08 -8.40 12.16
C THR A 180 -22.46 -9.18 10.90
N ASN A 181 -21.65 -10.17 10.56
CA ASN A 181 -22.04 -11.21 9.59
C ASN A 181 -23.17 -12.06 10.17
#